data_5b658c65499cf1994405ecfdca86c2e2
#
_entry.id   5b658c65499cf1994405ecfdca86c2e2
#
_cell.length_a   1.000
_cell.length_b   1.000
_cell.length_c   1.000
_cell.angle_alpha   90.00
_cell.angle_beta   90.00
_cell.angle_gamma   90.00
#
_symmetry.space_group_name_H-M   'P 1'
#
loop_
_entity.id
_entity.type
_entity.pdbx_description
1 polymer ?
#
loop_
_entity_poly.entity_id
_entity_poly.type
_entity_poly.pdbx_seq_one_letter_code
_entity_poly.pdbx_strand_id
1 'polypeptide(L)'
;TTPDDHFNTFVVYAGVTRDVAPAVYLQLPESYTSNQVLIKLLDKALEGLPNQPTFTEMMQNGITLGQLRQLLKTKEIVDVLEKIGIDTGALGQLIKVIDKLPAVGDNLRIAVGVPNRAGAYSVTAITDNKNYNVGVGVGALVLKADKAKLVWKQDIGKKISAANAKTADFAAELQMNGTAVSDQSSVHVLYSGLTSKWKVYSSTTTPPTEPGRYVMTAVVLGGNYQAAPITRSFQITK
;
A
#
# COMPACT_ATOMS: atom_id res chain seq x y z
N THR A 1 -39.80 7.56 -23.07
CA THR A 1 -38.44 6.99 -22.80
C THR A 1 -38.18 7.12 -21.33
N THR A 2 -38.13 6.00 -20.62
CA THR A 2 -37.68 5.95 -19.24
C THR A 2 -36.23 6.48 -19.16
N PRO A 3 -35.92 7.38 -18.23
CA PRO A 3 -34.53 7.82 -18.03
C PRO A 3 -33.62 6.60 -17.76
N ASP A 4 -32.41 6.65 -18.28
CA ASP A 4 -31.40 5.63 -17.98
C ASP A 4 -31.02 5.75 -16.50
N ASP A 5 -31.39 4.76 -15.70
CA ASP A 5 -31.16 4.71 -14.26
C ASP A 5 -29.76 4.15 -13.89
N HIS A 6 -28.87 3.96 -14.86
CA HIS A 6 -27.51 3.54 -14.59
C HIS A 6 -26.67 4.69 -14.04
N PHE A 7 -26.18 4.53 -12.82
CA PHE A 7 -25.26 5.44 -12.16
C PHE A 7 -23.84 4.94 -12.26
N ASN A 8 -22.94 5.79 -12.73
CA ASN A 8 -21.51 5.56 -12.59
C ASN A 8 -21.07 6.10 -11.24
N THR A 9 -20.44 5.25 -10.43
CA THR A 9 -19.97 5.64 -9.11
C THR A 9 -18.45 5.56 -9.04
N PHE A 10 -17.84 6.71 -8.79
CA PHE A 10 -16.42 6.82 -8.46
C PHE A 10 -16.27 6.84 -6.94
N VAL A 11 -15.34 6.10 -6.38
CA VAL A 11 -15.09 6.13 -4.94
C VAL A 11 -13.64 6.48 -4.68
N VAL A 12 -13.41 7.52 -3.88
CA VAL A 12 -12.09 7.90 -3.38
C VAL A 12 -11.96 7.42 -1.95
N TYR A 13 -10.91 6.68 -1.68
CA TYR A 13 -10.48 6.32 -0.34
C TYR A 13 -9.19 7.09 -0.05
N ALA A 14 -9.19 7.90 0.99
CA ALA A 14 -8.03 8.69 1.36
C ALA A 14 -7.76 8.56 2.84
N GLY A 15 -6.55 8.19 3.21
CA GLY A 15 -6.25 7.91 4.60
C GLY A 15 -4.78 7.64 4.88
N VAL A 16 -4.56 6.95 5.98
CA VAL A 16 -3.24 6.63 6.49
C VAL A 16 -3.16 5.13 6.76
N THR A 17 -2.14 4.50 6.23
CA THR A 17 -1.84 3.10 6.50
C THR A 17 -1.24 2.92 7.90
N ARG A 18 -1.14 1.68 8.39
CA ARG A 18 -0.47 1.38 9.66
C ARG A 18 1.01 1.81 9.71
N ASP A 19 1.65 1.95 8.55
CA ASP A 19 3.02 2.47 8.43
C ASP A 19 3.07 4.02 8.51
N VAL A 20 1.96 4.65 8.88
CA VAL A 20 1.80 6.11 8.94
C VAL A 20 2.08 6.78 7.58
N ALA A 21 1.91 6.04 6.48
CA ALA A 21 2.06 6.56 5.14
C ALA A 21 0.69 7.01 4.58
N PRO A 22 0.60 8.20 3.96
CA PRO A 22 -0.60 8.61 3.27
C PRO A 22 -0.88 7.66 2.09
N ALA A 23 -2.14 7.29 1.92
CA ALA A 23 -2.57 6.41 0.85
C ALA A 23 -3.90 6.89 0.27
N VAL A 24 -3.96 6.94 -1.05
CA VAL A 24 -5.18 7.30 -1.78
C VAL A 24 -5.46 6.23 -2.84
N TYR A 25 -6.72 5.82 -2.87
CA TYR A 25 -7.21 4.85 -3.86
C TYR A 25 -8.40 5.45 -4.60
N LEU A 26 -8.48 5.18 -5.90
CA LEU A 26 -9.58 5.56 -6.76
C LEU A 26 -10.24 4.31 -7.32
N GLN A 27 -11.42 4.00 -6.86
CA GLN A 27 -12.23 2.94 -7.45
C GLN A 27 -13.04 3.52 -8.60
N LEU A 28 -12.80 2.99 -9.79
CA LEU A 28 -13.54 3.32 -11.00
C LEU A 28 -14.79 2.43 -11.10
N PRO A 29 -15.86 2.89 -11.79
CA PRO A 29 -16.99 2.06 -12.12
C PRO A 29 -16.58 0.82 -12.91
N GLU A 30 -17.24 -0.31 -12.68
CA GLU A 30 -16.93 -1.58 -13.36
C GLU A 30 -17.09 -1.46 -14.88
N SER A 31 -18.04 -0.65 -15.35
CA SER A 31 -18.24 -0.33 -16.77
C SER A 31 -16.98 0.21 -17.48
N TYR A 32 -16.04 0.82 -16.73
CA TYR A 32 -14.79 1.35 -17.27
C TYR A 32 -13.64 0.34 -17.16
N THR A 33 -13.64 -0.49 -16.15
CA THR A 33 -12.55 -1.43 -15.88
C THR A 33 -12.71 -2.78 -16.58
N SER A 34 -13.94 -3.17 -16.92
CA SER A 34 -14.25 -4.42 -17.64
C SER A 34 -14.40 -4.28 -19.16
N ASN A 35 -14.57 -3.06 -19.67
CA ASN A 35 -14.82 -2.82 -21.10
C ASN A 35 -13.51 -2.78 -21.90
N GLN A 36 -13.15 -3.93 -22.51
CA GLN A 36 -11.91 -4.08 -23.29
C GLN A 36 -11.81 -3.13 -24.50
N VAL A 37 -12.94 -2.75 -25.10
CA VAL A 37 -12.95 -1.79 -26.22
C VAL A 37 -12.60 -0.40 -25.72
N LEU A 38 -13.17 0.00 -24.59
CA LEU A 38 -12.91 1.28 -23.94
C LEU A 38 -11.44 1.36 -23.50
N ILE A 39 -10.91 0.32 -22.85
CA ILE A 39 -9.52 0.25 -22.40
C ILE A 39 -8.57 0.47 -23.59
N LYS A 40 -8.76 -0.24 -24.69
CA LYS A 40 -7.94 -0.09 -25.90
C LYS A 40 -8.02 1.30 -26.51
N LEU A 41 -9.20 1.93 -26.50
CA LEU A 41 -9.36 3.30 -27.02
C LEU A 41 -8.63 4.31 -26.14
N LEU A 42 -8.71 4.16 -24.82
CA LEU A 42 -8.00 5.01 -23.87
C LEU A 42 -6.47 4.80 -23.96
N ASP A 43 -6.01 3.56 -24.03
CA ASP A 43 -4.59 3.27 -24.20
C ASP A 43 -4.04 3.94 -25.46
N LYS A 44 -4.74 3.79 -26.60
CA LYS A 44 -4.35 4.43 -27.86
C LYS A 44 -4.35 5.96 -27.79
N ALA A 45 -5.31 6.56 -27.07
CA ALA A 45 -5.36 8.01 -26.91
C ALA A 45 -4.21 8.55 -26.02
N LEU A 46 -3.73 7.72 -25.08
CA LEU A 46 -2.66 8.09 -24.13
C LEU A 46 -1.26 7.81 -24.67
N GLU A 47 -1.09 6.83 -25.57
CA GLU A 47 0.21 6.49 -26.20
C GLU A 47 0.91 7.68 -26.87
N GLY A 48 0.16 8.68 -27.33
CA GLY A 48 0.71 9.89 -27.97
C GLY A 48 1.14 11.00 -26.99
N LEU A 49 0.89 10.85 -25.69
CA LEU A 49 1.15 11.88 -24.70
C LEU A 49 2.51 11.67 -24.01
N PRO A 50 3.40 12.66 -24.03
CA PRO A 50 4.69 12.53 -23.37
C PRO A 50 4.53 12.44 -21.84
N ASN A 51 5.26 11.51 -21.22
CA ASN A 51 5.30 11.28 -19.77
C ASN A 51 3.96 10.88 -19.12
N GLN A 52 3.02 10.36 -19.91
CA GLN A 52 1.76 9.83 -19.39
C GLN A 52 1.75 8.31 -19.49
N PRO A 53 1.31 7.59 -18.44
CA PRO A 53 1.07 6.17 -18.52
C PRO A 53 -0.16 5.87 -19.39
N THR A 54 -0.19 4.71 -20.01
CA THR A 54 -1.40 4.17 -20.64
C THR A 54 -2.47 3.90 -19.58
N PHE A 55 -3.72 3.73 -19.99
CA PHE A 55 -4.80 3.40 -19.05
C PHE A 55 -4.55 2.03 -18.38
N THR A 56 -4.05 1.06 -19.13
CA THR A 56 -3.64 -0.25 -18.60
C THR A 56 -2.55 -0.12 -17.54
N GLU A 57 -1.53 0.70 -17.78
CA GLU A 57 -0.47 0.96 -16.78
C GLU A 57 -1.00 1.70 -15.56
N MET A 58 -1.93 2.66 -15.73
CA MET A 58 -2.60 3.33 -14.61
C MET A 58 -3.36 2.35 -13.72
N MET A 59 -4.06 1.39 -14.33
CA MET A 59 -4.80 0.35 -13.60
C MET A 59 -3.87 -0.54 -12.76
N GLN A 60 -2.67 -0.84 -13.27
CA GLN A 60 -1.71 -1.72 -12.62
C GLN A 60 -0.86 -0.99 -11.58
N ASN A 61 -0.37 0.20 -11.92
CA ASN A 61 0.67 0.91 -11.17
C ASN A 61 0.15 2.17 -10.47
N GLY A 62 -1.11 2.55 -10.70
CA GLY A 62 -1.65 3.83 -10.26
C GLY A 62 -1.13 5.02 -11.08
N ILE A 63 -1.55 6.21 -10.70
CA ILE A 63 -1.21 7.48 -11.33
C ILE A 63 -0.84 8.51 -10.27
N THR A 64 0.07 9.45 -10.57
CA THR A 64 0.30 10.57 -9.65
C THR A 64 -0.79 11.64 -9.81
N LEU A 65 -1.03 12.41 -8.75
CA LEU A 65 -2.00 13.50 -8.79
C LEU A 65 -1.63 14.53 -9.87
N GLY A 66 -0.33 14.82 -10.04
CA GLY A 66 0.16 15.72 -11.09
C GLY A 66 -0.14 15.20 -12.50
N GLN A 67 0.07 13.91 -12.75
CA GLN A 67 -0.27 13.27 -14.02
C GLN A 67 -1.79 13.32 -14.28
N LEU A 68 -2.61 13.01 -13.27
CA LEU A 68 -4.06 13.08 -13.40
C LEU A 68 -4.54 14.50 -13.73
N ARG A 69 -4.01 15.53 -13.06
CA ARG A 69 -4.30 16.93 -13.36
C ARG A 69 -3.91 17.32 -14.79
N GLN A 70 -2.75 16.84 -15.25
CA GLN A 70 -2.30 17.11 -16.62
C GLN A 70 -3.23 16.46 -17.65
N LEU A 71 -3.62 15.19 -17.44
CA LEU A 71 -4.57 14.49 -18.30
C LEU A 71 -5.89 15.26 -18.45
N LEU A 72 -6.45 15.76 -17.37
CA LEU A 72 -7.71 16.49 -17.37
C LEU A 72 -7.61 17.91 -17.98
N LYS A 73 -6.39 18.41 -18.21
CA LYS A 73 -6.17 19.68 -18.94
C LYS A 73 -5.92 19.46 -20.42
N THR A 74 -5.64 18.24 -20.86
CA THR A 74 -5.36 17.92 -22.26
C THR A 74 -6.68 17.78 -23.01
N LYS A 75 -6.95 18.71 -23.91
CA LYS A 75 -8.25 18.80 -24.62
C LYS A 75 -8.59 17.52 -25.37
N GLU A 76 -7.61 16.93 -26.04
CA GLU A 76 -7.78 15.70 -26.82
C GLU A 76 -8.25 14.54 -25.93
N ILE A 77 -7.76 14.45 -24.70
CA ILE A 77 -8.17 13.43 -23.72
C ILE A 77 -9.57 13.74 -23.19
N VAL A 78 -9.83 14.97 -22.83
CA VAL A 78 -11.16 15.41 -22.38
C VAL A 78 -12.22 15.09 -23.46
N ASP A 79 -11.97 15.43 -24.71
CA ASP A 79 -12.87 15.15 -25.83
C ASP A 79 -13.11 13.63 -26.04
N VAL A 80 -12.06 12.80 -25.85
CA VAL A 80 -12.20 11.32 -25.91
C VAL A 80 -13.03 10.81 -24.74
N LEU A 81 -12.72 11.25 -23.51
CA LEU A 81 -13.45 10.83 -22.30
C LEU A 81 -14.93 11.19 -22.40
N GLU A 82 -15.27 12.40 -22.85
CA GLU A 82 -16.65 12.84 -23.03
C GLU A 82 -17.38 12.04 -24.12
N LYS A 83 -16.73 11.74 -25.26
CA LYS A 83 -17.31 10.93 -26.34
C LYS A 83 -17.67 9.52 -25.90
N ILE A 84 -16.92 8.95 -24.98
CA ILE A 84 -17.18 7.62 -24.43
C ILE A 84 -18.07 7.65 -23.18
N GLY A 85 -18.57 8.83 -22.81
CA GLY A 85 -19.56 9.00 -21.75
C GLY A 85 -18.98 9.18 -20.34
N ILE A 86 -17.67 9.43 -20.20
CA ILE A 86 -17.05 9.78 -18.93
C ILE A 86 -17.28 11.29 -18.67
N ASP A 87 -17.90 11.61 -17.54
CA ASP A 87 -18.04 13.00 -17.12
C ASP A 87 -16.72 13.50 -16.50
N THR A 88 -16.03 14.35 -17.26
CA THR A 88 -14.80 15.01 -16.81
C THR A 88 -15.01 15.98 -15.66
N GLY A 89 -16.23 16.48 -15.49
CA GLY A 89 -16.62 17.30 -14.33
C GLY A 89 -16.58 16.51 -13.02
N ALA A 90 -17.03 15.24 -13.03
CA ALA A 90 -16.94 14.34 -11.87
C ALA A 90 -15.48 14.08 -11.49
N LEU A 91 -14.59 13.83 -12.46
CA LEU A 91 -13.15 13.70 -12.21
C LEU A 91 -12.53 14.98 -11.65
N GLY A 92 -12.95 16.15 -12.13
CA GLY A 92 -12.55 17.45 -11.57
C GLY A 92 -13.00 17.65 -10.12
N GLN A 93 -14.18 17.16 -9.73
CA GLN A 93 -14.63 17.14 -8.33
C GLN A 93 -13.79 16.20 -7.47
N LEU A 94 -13.42 15.03 -7.98
CA LEU A 94 -12.53 14.09 -7.29
C LEU A 94 -11.18 14.74 -6.98
N ILE A 95 -10.58 15.45 -7.92
CA ILE A 95 -9.33 16.19 -7.69
C ILE A 95 -9.50 17.21 -6.58
N LYS A 96 -10.58 18.00 -6.59
CA LYS A 96 -10.84 18.97 -5.52
C LYS A 96 -10.98 18.32 -4.14
N VAL A 97 -11.54 17.12 -4.07
CA VAL A 97 -11.61 16.34 -2.82
C VAL A 97 -10.22 15.94 -2.36
N ILE A 98 -9.39 15.43 -3.28
CA ILE A 98 -8.02 15.00 -2.98
C ILE A 98 -7.15 16.20 -2.56
N ASP A 99 -7.28 17.35 -3.23
CA ASP A 99 -6.53 18.57 -2.94
C ASP A 99 -6.78 19.15 -1.52
N LYS A 100 -7.92 18.82 -0.93
CA LYS A 100 -8.26 19.23 0.44
C LYS A 100 -7.59 18.37 1.51
N LEU A 101 -6.96 17.27 1.14
CA LEU A 101 -6.25 16.42 2.09
C LEU A 101 -4.94 17.09 2.52
N PRO A 102 -4.59 17.04 3.81
CA PRO A 102 -3.34 17.60 4.29
C PRO A 102 -2.12 16.89 3.66
N ALA A 103 -1.10 17.67 3.33
CA ALA A 103 0.17 17.19 2.75
C ALA A 103 0.06 16.54 1.35
N VAL A 104 -0.91 16.94 0.54
CA VAL A 104 -1.09 16.46 -0.84
C VAL A 104 -0.27 17.30 -1.82
N GLY A 105 0.66 16.65 -2.52
CA GLY A 105 1.44 17.26 -3.62
C GLY A 105 1.27 16.47 -4.92
N ASP A 106 1.79 17.01 -6.02
CA ASP A 106 1.69 16.40 -7.36
C ASP A 106 2.31 14.98 -7.43
N ASN A 107 3.22 14.66 -6.52
CA ASN A 107 3.85 13.33 -6.41
C ASN A 107 2.99 12.31 -5.64
N LEU A 108 1.85 12.71 -5.05
CA LEU A 108 0.95 11.77 -4.39
C LEU A 108 0.52 10.70 -5.39
N ARG A 109 0.78 9.44 -5.06
CA ARG A 109 0.36 8.31 -5.89
C ARG A 109 -1.06 7.89 -5.53
N ILE A 110 -1.90 7.82 -6.53
CA ILE A 110 -3.28 7.34 -6.46
C ILE A 110 -3.28 5.93 -7.05
N ALA A 111 -3.58 4.93 -6.23
CA ALA A 111 -3.76 3.57 -6.71
C ALA A 111 -5.18 3.39 -7.25
N VAL A 112 -5.33 2.64 -8.34
CA VAL A 112 -6.66 2.33 -8.89
C VAL A 112 -7.19 1.05 -8.23
N GLY A 113 -8.41 1.12 -7.72
CA GLY A 113 -9.09 0.02 -7.04
C GLY A 113 -9.51 0.37 -5.62
N VAL A 114 -9.79 -0.68 -4.84
CA VAL A 114 -10.14 -0.57 -3.42
C VAL A 114 -8.88 -0.63 -2.55
N PRO A 115 -8.90 -0.05 -1.34
CA PRO A 115 -7.78 -0.18 -0.41
C PRO A 115 -7.46 -1.65 -0.10
N ASN A 116 -6.19 -1.98 -0.19
CA ASN A 116 -5.65 -3.32 0.11
C ASN A 116 -4.60 -3.31 1.23
N ARG A 117 -4.40 -2.16 1.88
CA ARG A 117 -3.49 -2.00 3.02
C ARG A 117 -4.27 -1.69 4.28
N ALA A 118 -3.89 -2.33 5.38
CA ALA A 118 -4.47 -2.04 6.69
C ALA A 118 -4.24 -0.57 7.06
N GLY A 119 -5.31 0.10 7.50
CA GLY A 119 -5.30 1.53 7.77
C GLY A 119 -6.70 2.09 8.00
N ALA A 120 -6.77 3.40 8.15
CA ALA A 120 -8.01 4.14 8.29
C ALA A 120 -8.19 5.11 7.12
N TYR A 121 -9.32 5.06 6.46
CA TYR A 121 -9.63 5.81 5.26
C TYR A 121 -10.94 6.55 5.39
N SER A 122 -10.97 7.81 4.97
CA SER A 122 -12.22 8.48 4.58
C SER A 122 -12.67 7.95 3.22
N VAL A 123 -13.95 7.81 3.04
CA VAL A 123 -14.57 7.33 1.80
C VAL A 123 -15.43 8.44 1.24
N THR A 124 -15.20 8.82 -0.01
CA THR A 124 -16.05 9.77 -0.73
C THR A 124 -16.53 9.11 -2.01
N ALA A 125 -17.83 8.90 -2.12
CA ALA A 125 -18.46 8.38 -3.33
C ALA A 125 -19.08 9.55 -4.10
N ILE A 126 -18.84 9.59 -5.41
CA ILE A 126 -19.42 10.56 -6.33
C ILE A 126 -20.16 9.76 -7.40
N THR A 127 -21.47 9.98 -7.48
CA THR A 127 -22.29 9.37 -8.52
C THR A 127 -22.48 10.37 -9.67
N ASP A 128 -22.32 9.86 -10.86
CA ASP A 128 -22.55 10.60 -12.10
C ASP A 128 -23.67 9.94 -12.89
N ASN A 129 -24.65 10.75 -13.27
CA ASN A 129 -25.70 10.38 -14.21
C ASN A 129 -26.18 11.64 -14.93
N LYS A 130 -26.18 11.61 -16.25
CA LYS A 130 -26.55 12.75 -17.10
C LYS A 130 -27.96 13.30 -16.85
N ASN A 131 -28.84 12.51 -16.25
CA ASN A 131 -30.23 12.87 -15.99
C ASN A 131 -30.50 13.36 -14.56
N TYR A 132 -29.51 13.27 -13.66
CA TYR A 132 -29.65 13.58 -12.24
C TYR A 132 -28.49 14.44 -11.76
N ASN A 133 -28.72 15.19 -10.69
CA ASN A 133 -27.64 15.92 -10.03
C ASN A 133 -26.64 14.95 -9.40
N VAL A 134 -25.36 15.32 -9.45
CA VAL A 134 -24.27 14.55 -8.83
C VAL A 134 -24.53 14.38 -7.34
N GLY A 135 -24.62 13.13 -6.90
CA GLY A 135 -24.70 12.78 -5.48
C GLY A 135 -23.30 12.62 -4.90
N VAL A 136 -23.06 13.15 -3.71
CA VAL A 136 -21.83 12.95 -2.94
C VAL A 136 -22.17 12.26 -1.63
N GLY A 137 -21.61 11.06 -1.43
CA GLY A 137 -21.66 10.32 -0.17
C GLY A 137 -20.33 10.34 0.54
N VAL A 138 -20.32 10.44 1.86
CA VAL A 138 -19.11 10.38 2.67
C VAL A 138 -19.24 9.29 3.74
N GLY A 139 -18.12 8.63 4.05
CA GLY A 139 -18.07 7.56 5.03
C GLY A 139 -16.64 7.34 5.56
N ALA A 140 -16.47 6.29 6.32
CA ALA A 140 -15.16 5.86 6.80
C ALA A 140 -14.99 4.34 6.62
N LEU A 141 -13.77 3.92 6.30
CA LEU A 141 -13.38 2.53 6.17
C LEU A 141 -12.15 2.27 7.05
N VAL A 142 -12.21 1.26 7.89
CA VAL A 142 -11.06 0.77 8.65
C VAL A 142 -10.75 -0.65 8.22
N LEU A 143 -9.59 -0.83 7.58
CA LEU A 143 -9.04 -2.14 7.26
C LEU A 143 -8.13 -2.59 8.39
N LYS A 144 -8.54 -3.64 9.08
CA LYS A 144 -7.76 -4.23 10.18
C LYS A 144 -6.64 -5.11 9.62
N ALA A 145 -5.51 -5.12 10.32
CA ALA A 145 -4.44 -6.06 10.01
C ALA A 145 -4.86 -7.50 10.37
N ASP A 146 -4.47 -8.44 9.52
CA ASP A 146 -4.71 -9.86 9.74
C ASP A 146 -3.83 -10.40 10.87
N LYS A 147 -4.38 -11.33 11.65
CA LYS A 147 -3.63 -11.99 12.71
C LYS A 147 -2.68 -13.02 12.10
N ALA A 148 -1.42 -12.91 12.46
CA ALA A 148 -0.36 -13.82 12.05
C ALA A 148 0.50 -14.23 13.26
N LYS A 149 1.48 -15.10 13.04
CA LYS A 149 2.40 -15.56 14.06
C LYS A 149 3.84 -15.36 13.59
N LEU A 150 4.70 -14.79 14.45
CA LEU A 150 6.13 -14.78 14.22
C LEU A 150 6.74 -16.11 14.62
N VAL A 151 7.66 -16.61 13.81
CA VAL A 151 8.48 -17.78 14.10
C VAL A 151 9.95 -17.51 13.73
N TRP A 152 10.89 -18.09 14.45
CA TRP A 152 12.29 -18.02 14.06
C TRP A 152 12.55 -18.96 12.89
N LYS A 153 13.25 -18.48 11.86
CA LYS A 153 13.59 -19.29 10.68
C LYS A 153 14.54 -20.43 11.02
N GLN A 154 15.47 -20.18 11.95
CA GLN A 154 16.43 -21.17 12.40
C GLN A 154 16.38 -21.33 13.93
N ASP A 155 16.45 -22.56 14.42
CA ASP A 155 16.73 -22.80 15.83
C ASP A 155 18.22 -22.77 16.09
N ILE A 156 18.72 -21.64 16.60
CA ILE A 156 20.13 -21.46 16.97
C ILE A 156 20.49 -22.04 18.33
N GLY A 157 19.52 -22.60 19.05
CA GLY A 157 19.69 -23.08 20.43
C GLY A 157 20.00 -21.97 21.44
N LYS A 158 20.41 -22.37 22.64
CA LYS A 158 20.81 -21.42 23.71
C LYS A 158 22.28 -20.99 23.61
N LYS A 159 23.11 -21.72 22.89
CA LYS A 159 24.54 -21.45 22.69
C LYS A 159 24.89 -21.70 21.23
N ILE A 160 25.70 -20.83 20.66
CA ILE A 160 26.24 -20.93 19.30
C ILE A 160 27.72 -20.50 19.33
N SER A 161 28.60 -21.13 18.57
CA SER A 161 29.97 -20.67 18.45
C SER A 161 30.09 -19.40 17.64
N ALA A 162 31.12 -18.58 17.84
CA ALA A 162 31.36 -17.36 17.06
C ALA A 162 31.56 -17.66 15.56
N ALA A 163 32.09 -18.82 15.21
CA ALA A 163 32.18 -19.24 13.81
C ALA A 163 30.79 -19.46 13.19
N ASN A 164 29.93 -20.21 13.86
CA ASN A 164 28.57 -20.49 13.39
C ASN A 164 27.67 -19.26 13.46
N ALA A 165 27.88 -18.33 14.38
CA ALA A 165 27.11 -17.08 14.46
C ALA A 165 27.28 -16.18 13.23
N LYS A 166 28.38 -16.31 12.49
CA LYS A 166 28.62 -15.56 11.23
C LYS A 166 27.74 -16.02 10.07
N THR A 167 27.28 -17.26 10.12
CA THR A 167 26.50 -17.91 9.04
C THR A 167 25.07 -18.29 9.46
N ALA A 168 24.74 -18.12 10.74
CA ALA A 168 23.41 -18.43 11.26
C ALA A 168 22.33 -17.47 10.69
N ASP A 169 21.17 -18.01 10.40
CA ASP A 169 20.00 -17.21 10.05
C ASP A 169 19.26 -16.78 11.33
N PHE A 170 19.49 -15.56 11.75
CA PHE A 170 18.82 -14.95 12.90
C PHE A 170 17.46 -14.32 12.53
N ALA A 171 16.98 -14.51 11.32
CA ALA A 171 15.73 -13.92 10.88
C ALA A 171 14.51 -14.60 11.52
N ALA A 172 13.46 -13.84 11.64
CA ALA A 172 12.11 -14.34 11.90
C ALA A 172 11.27 -14.21 10.64
N GLU A 173 10.24 -15.03 10.54
CA GLU A 173 9.25 -14.93 9.48
C GLU A 173 7.85 -14.86 10.05
N LEU A 174 6.96 -14.24 9.29
CA LEU A 174 5.57 -14.13 9.59
C LEU A 174 4.80 -15.25 8.90
N GLN A 175 4.00 -15.99 9.68
CA GLN A 175 3.22 -17.12 9.18
C GLN A 175 1.73 -16.95 9.47
N MET A 176 0.90 -17.35 8.52
CA MET A 176 -0.53 -17.58 8.67
C MET A 176 -0.83 -19.06 8.46
N ASN A 177 -1.52 -19.67 9.42
CA ASN A 177 -1.88 -21.10 9.36
C ASN A 177 -0.67 -22.04 9.05
N GLY A 178 0.51 -21.69 9.57
CA GLY A 178 1.74 -22.47 9.37
C GLY A 178 2.47 -22.22 8.05
N THR A 179 1.98 -21.31 7.20
CA THR A 179 2.61 -20.95 5.93
C THR A 179 3.14 -19.53 5.99
N ALA A 180 4.36 -19.31 5.51
CA ALA A 180 4.95 -17.99 5.42
C ALA A 180 4.10 -17.07 4.52
N VAL A 181 3.81 -15.85 4.98
CA VAL A 181 3.14 -14.86 4.17
C VAL A 181 4.11 -14.28 3.14
N SER A 182 3.58 -13.82 1.99
CA SER A 182 4.42 -13.29 0.90
C SER A 182 5.13 -12.00 1.25
N ASP A 183 4.48 -11.12 2.03
CA ASP A 183 5.06 -9.85 2.47
C ASP A 183 5.64 -9.96 3.88
N GLN A 184 6.97 -10.00 3.96
CA GLN A 184 7.76 -10.03 5.19
C GLN A 184 8.36 -8.66 5.55
N SER A 185 8.08 -7.60 4.79
CA SER A 185 8.72 -6.28 4.93
C SER A 185 8.50 -5.61 6.29
N SER A 186 7.41 -5.97 6.97
CA SER A 186 7.05 -5.45 8.30
C SER A 186 7.72 -6.20 9.47
N VAL A 187 8.48 -7.27 9.20
CA VAL A 187 9.19 -8.05 10.23
C VAL A 187 10.54 -7.41 10.51
N HIS A 188 10.77 -7.06 11.76
CA HIS A 188 12.04 -6.48 12.22
C HIS A 188 12.60 -7.32 13.37
N VAL A 189 13.91 -7.61 13.30
CA VAL A 189 14.63 -8.27 14.39
C VAL A 189 15.61 -7.31 15.01
N LEU A 190 15.50 -7.13 16.31
CA LEU A 190 16.34 -6.26 17.12
C LEU A 190 17.20 -7.11 18.04
N TYR A 191 18.46 -6.73 18.18
CA TYR A 191 19.45 -7.41 19.02
C TYR A 191 19.91 -6.47 20.12
N SER A 192 20.02 -7.01 21.33
CA SER A 192 20.62 -6.33 22.49
C SER A 192 21.44 -7.32 23.29
N GLY A 193 22.37 -6.81 24.08
CA GLY A 193 23.18 -7.68 24.92
C GLY A 193 24.51 -7.08 25.35
N LEU A 194 25.40 -7.97 25.76
CA LEU A 194 26.70 -7.61 26.27
C LEU A 194 27.76 -8.58 25.74
N THR A 195 28.79 -8.05 25.11
CA THR A 195 29.96 -8.88 24.69
C THR A 195 30.73 -9.37 25.89
N SER A 196 31.55 -10.42 25.71
CA SER A 196 32.45 -10.91 26.76
C SER A 196 33.49 -9.89 27.21
N LYS A 197 33.70 -8.81 26.42
CA LYS A 197 34.57 -7.68 26.75
C LYS A 197 33.79 -6.50 27.39
N TRP A 198 32.57 -6.75 27.88
CA TRP A 198 31.70 -5.76 28.53
C TRP A 198 31.24 -4.58 27.62
N LYS A 199 31.34 -4.73 26.30
CA LYS A 199 30.79 -3.77 25.35
C LYS A 199 29.28 -3.98 25.24
N VAL A 200 28.51 -2.92 25.42
CA VAL A 200 27.04 -2.94 25.29
C VAL A 200 26.65 -3.06 23.82
N TYR A 201 25.75 -3.98 23.53
CA TYR A 201 25.09 -4.15 22.24
C TYR A 201 23.64 -3.71 22.40
N SER A 202 23.30 -2.55 21.85
CA SER A 202 22.03 -1.90 22.14
C SER A 202 21.13 -1.79 20.91
N SER A 203 19.99 -2.45 20.99
CA SER A 203 18.83 -2.33 20.04
C SER A 203 19.21 -2.09 18.58
N THR A 204 20.13 -2.89 18.06
CA THR A 204 20.58 -2.83 16.67
C THR A 204 19.86 -3.87 15.83
N THR A 205 19.72 -3.62 14.53
CA THR A 205 19.25 -4.59 13.53
C THR A 205 20.35 -5.50 13.00
N THR A 206 21.61 -5.21 13.33
CA THR A 206 22.75 -6.03 12.91
C THR A 206 22.93 -7.22 13.86
N PRO A 207 22.94 -8.49 13.38
CA PRO A 207 23.17 -9.67 14.21
C PRO A 207 24.54 -9.63 14.89
N PRO A 208 24.64 -10.05 16.17
CA PRO A 208 25.92 -10.12 16.86
C PRO A 208 26.74 -11.31 16.38
N THR A 209 28.08 -11.12 16.29
CA THR A 209 29.04 -12.18 15.91
C THR A 209 30.14 -12.37 16.93
N GLU A 210 30.29 -11.47 17.91
CA GLU A 210 31.31 -11.56 18.95
C GLU A 210 30.83 -12.43 20.13
N PRO A 211 31.72 -13.12 20.83
CA PRO A 211 31.39 -13.84 22.07
C PRO A 211 30.70 -12.91 23.09
N GLY A 212 29.58 -13.38 23.64
CA GLY A 212 28.77 -12.57 24.56
C GLY A 212 27.41 -13.19 24.87
N ARG A 213 26.58 -12.46 25.60
CA ARG A 213 25.19 -12.83 25.91
C ARG A 213 24.25 -11.85 25.27
N TYR A 214 23.26 -12.35 24.51
CA TYR A 214 22.40 -11.57 23.68
C TYR A 214 20.94 -11.97 23.82
N VAL A 215 20.08 -11.02 23.51
CA VAL A 215 18.64 -11.19 23.32
C VAL A 215 18.30 -10.72 21.93
N MET A 216 17.56 -11.52 21.18
CA MET A 216 16.93 -11.10 19.93
C MET A 216 15.42 -11.02 20.11
N THR A 217 14.82 -9.99 19.57
CA THR A 217 13.37 -9.75 19.61
C THR A 217 12.88 -9.49 18.20
N ALA A 218 11.94 -10.30 17.73
CA ALA A 218 11.26 -10.04 16.47
C ALA A 218 9.92 -9.35 16.74
N VAL A 219 9.63 -8.31 15.96
CA VAL A 219 8.42 -7.51 16.04
C VAL A 219 7.84 -7.28 14.64
N VAL A 220 6.55 -7.05 14.56
CA VAL A 220 5.87 -6.60 13.34
C VAL A 220 5.52 -5.12 13.50
N LEU A 221 6.08 -4.29 12.63
CA LEU A 221 5.84 -2.86 12.60
C LEU A 221 5.16 -2.48 11.29
N GLY A 222 3.92 -2.02 11.36
CA GLY A 222 3.15 -1.65 10.17
C GLY A 222 2.61 -2.83 9.38
N GLY A 223 2.42 -2.64 8.06
CA GLY A 223 1.96 -3.65 7.10
C GLY A 223 0.52 -4.15 7.34
N ASN A 224 0.18 -5.23 6.63
CA ASN A 224 -1.15 -5.83 6.65
C ASN A 224 -1.33 -6.91 7.71
N TYR A 225 -0.30 -7.22 8.48
CA TYR A 225 -0.31 -8.27 9.48
C TYR A 225 0.01 -7.74 10.87
N GLN A 226 -0.49 -8.44 11.89
CA GLN A 226 -0.14 -8.20 13.28
C GLN A 226 0.20 -9.51 13.96
N ALA A 227 1.26 -9.52 14.75
CA ALA A 227 1.68 -10.67 15.54
C ALA A 227 2.25 -10.22 16.89
N ALA A 228 2.14 -11.08 17.90
CA ALA A 228 2.81 -10.86 19.16
C ALA A 228 4.33 -10.94 18.96
N PRO A 229 5.12 -10.06 19.60
CA PRO A 229 6.58 -10.15 19.57
C PRO A 229 7.06 -11.51 20.10
N ILE A 230 8.13 -12.02 19.51
CA ILE A 230 8.84 -13.18 20.01
C ILE A 230 10.26 -12.80 20.42
N THR A 231 10.74 -13.39 21.52
CA THR A 231 12.04 -13.07 22.10
C THR A 231 12.81 -14.36 22.37
N ARG A 232 14.12 -14.31 22.14
CA ARG A 232 15.03 -15.42 22.45
C ARG A 232 16.33 -14.90 23.03
N SER A 233 16.76 -15.48 24.13
CA SER A 233 18.12 -15.27 24.70
C SER A 233 19.07 -16.35 24.22
N PHE A 234 20.29 -15.95 23.88
CA PHE A 234 21.35 -16.87 23.46
C PHE A 234 22.74 -16.36 23.85
N GLN A 235 23.70 -17.25 23.82
CA GLN A 235 25.10 -16.95 24.10
C GLN A 235 25.96 -17.32 22.88
N ILE A 236 26.82 -16.39 22.45
CA ILE A 236 27.89 -16.69 21.51
C ILE A 236 29.14 -17.06 22.32
N THR A 237 29.65 -18.24 22.08
CA THR A 237 30.90 -18.76 22.69
C THR A 237 32.07 -18.53 21.75
N LYS A 238 33.29 -18.61 22.29
CA LYS A 238 34.53 -18.59 21.49
C LYS A 238 34.61 -19.78 20.54
#